data_3cb62330abe9dbe294d2d33abff1dcbc
#
_entry.id   3cb62330abe9dbe294d2d33abff1dcbc
#
_cell.length_a   1.000
_cell.length_b   1.000
_cell.length_c   1.000
_cell.angle_alpha   90.00
_cell.angle_beta   90.00
_cell.angle_gamma   90.00
#
_symmetry.space_group_name_H-M   'P 1'
#
loop_
_entity.id
_entity.type
_entity.pdbx_description
1 polymer ?
#
loop_
_entity_poly.entity_id
_entity_poly.type
_entity_poly.pdbx_seq_one_letter_code
_entity_poly.pdbx_strand_id
1 'polypeptide(L)'
;IYEEVCPICNKKGKKLATDLRPVFPEERLLLELILGTPYAFLEKSVWNGSGNHYYVDGKRIPFSVKDLKQLNIDKVREEYQKYQGKNTDRYFKEQMEIFLQANRERYEALVEEADEYIRRVAADYNFMEMFVSFSGGKDSTVVSDLVMRALGNPKVLHIFGDTTLEFPFTYEYVKRFKQEHPQTPVITACNKEKDFEELCRMIGPPSRVMRWCCTVFKTGSIQKTIKSLFRNKEEILTFYGI
;
A
#
# COMPACT_ATOMS: atom_id res chain seq x y z
N ILE A 1 -20.73 0.13 -6.82
CA ILE A 1 -22.01 0.15 -7.54
C ILE A 1 -23.06 -0.43 -6.61
N TYR A 2 -23.88 0.43 -5.99
CA TYR A 2 -24.88 0.03 -4.98
C TYR A 2 -26.06 -0.77 -5.61
N GLU A 3 -26.38 -0.50 -6.86
CA GLU A 3 -27.56 -1.05 -7.56
C GLU A 3 -27.24 -2.12 -8.61
N GLU A 4 -26.08 -2.75 -8.54
CA GLU A 4 -25.61 -3.73 -9.54
C GLU A 4 -25.53 -3.19 -10.99
N VAL A 5 -25.89 -1.92 -11.24
CA VAL A 5 -25.85 -1.27 -12.56
C VAL A 5 -24.84 -0.13 -12.53
N CYS A 6 -24.01 -0.04 -13.56
CA CYS A 6 -23.06 1.06 -13.70
C CYS A 6 -23.81 2.37 -14.05
N PRO A 7 -23.69 3.44 -13.27
CA PRO A 7 -24.42 4.69 -13.54
C PRO A 7 -23.93 5.42 -14.80
N ILE A 8 -22.78 5.05 -15.35
CA ILE A 8 -22.22 5.67 -16.56
C ILE A 8 -22.68 4.95 -17.83
N CYS A 9 -22.59 3.60 -17.85
CA CYS A 9 -22.88 2.82 -19.05
C CYS A 9 -24.17 2.00 -18.98
N ASN A 10 -24.92 2.06 -17.88
CA ASN A 10 -26.16 1.33 -17.60
C ASN A 10 -26.06 -0.20 -17.77
N LYS A 11 -24.85 -0.75 -17.80
CA LYS A 11 -24.65 -2.19 -17.86
C LYS A 11 -24.69 -2.80 -16.47
N LYS A 12 -25.29 -3.98 -16.37
CA LYS A 12 -25.28 -4.75 -15.12
C LYS A 12 -23.84 -5.16 -14.76
N GLY A 13 -23.41 -4.78 -13.57
CA GLY A 13 -22.14 -5.18 -13.01
C GLY A 13 -22.17 -6.64 -12.54
N LYS A 14 -20.99 -7.26 -12.43
CA LYS A 14 -20.85 -8.56 -11.79
C LYS A 14 -20.37 -8.35 -10.37
N LYS A 15 -21.03 -8.98 -9.40
CA LYS A 15 -20.52 -9.01 -8.03
C LYS A 15 -19.23 -9.80 -8.01
N LEU A 16 -18.15 -9.13 -7.71
CA LEU A 16 -16.83 -9.73 -7.50
C LEU A 16 -16.66 -9.98 -5.99
N ALA A 17 -15.65 -10.78 -5.60
CA ALA A 17 -15.35 -10.99 -4.19
C ALA A 17 -14.95 -9.69 -3.48
N THR A 18 -15.07 -9.66 -2.15
CA THR A 18 -14.90 -8.43 -1.34
C THR A 18 -13.47 -7.91 -1.27
N ASP A 19 -12.49 -8.74 -1.63
CA ASP A 19 -11.06 -8.46 -1.52
C ASP A 19 -10.35 -8.31 -2.88
N LEU A 20 -11.11 -7.94 -3.90
CA LEU A 20 -10.56 -7.71 -5.23
C LEU A 20 -9.78 -6.40 -5.30
N ARG A 21 -8.61 -6.47 -5.92
CA ARG A 21 -7.82 -5.31 -6.28
C ARG A 21 -7.59 -5.24 -7.79
N PRO A 22 -7.50 -4.04 -8.38
CA PRO A 22 -7.09 -3.90 -9.77
C PRO A 22 -5.65 -4.41 -9.95
N VAL A 23 -5.38 -5.00 -11.10
CA VAL A 23 -4.04 -5.42 -11.49
C VAL A 23 -3.39 -4.30 -12.28
N PHE A 24 -2.27 -3.77 -11.76
CA PHE A 24 -1.53 -2.69 -12.39
C PHE A 24 -0.82 -3.16 -13.67
N PRO A 25 -0.48 -2.25 -14.60
CA PRO A 25 0.09 -2.61 -15.90
C PRO A 25 1.34 -3.48 -15.83
N GLU A 26 2.21 -3.25 -14.85
CA GLU A 26 3.44 -4.01 -14.64
C GLU A 26 3.14 -5.45 -14.20
N GLU A 27 2.21 -5.62 -13.26
CA GLU A 27 1.77 -6.94 -12.80
C GLU A 27 1.01 -7.67 -13.90
N ARG A 28 0.18 -6.96 -14.68
CA ARG A 28 -0.52 -7.52 -15.82
C ARG A 28 0.48 -8.06 -16.85
N LEU A 29 1.50 -7.28 -17.22
CA LEU A 29 2.53 -7.70 -18.15
C LEU A 29 3.25 -8.95 -17.63
N LEU A 30 3.62 -8.97 -16.36
CA LEU A 30 4.25 -10.14 -15.74
C LEU A 30 3.34 -11.38 -15.82
N LEU A 31 2.05 -11.25 -15.53
CA LEU A 31 1.06 -12.31 -15.64
C LEU A 31 0.95 -12.83 -17.08
N GLU A 32 0.89 -11.94 -18.07
CA GLU A 32 0.84 -12.26 -19.50
C GLU A 32 2.09 -13.03 -19.96
N LEU A 33 3.27 -12.62 -19.48
CA LEU A 33 4.53 -13.32 -19.79
C LEU A 33 4.59 -14.71 -19.16
N ILE A 34 4.12 -14.85 -17.92
CA ILE A 34 4.02 -16.15 -17.25
C ILE A 34 3.07 -17.09 -18.01
N LEU A 35 1.99 -16.55 -18.56
CA LEU A 35 1.03 -17.31 -19.37
C LEU A 35 1.50 -17.53 -20.82
N GLY A 36 2.64 -16.96 -21.22
CA GLY A 36 3.15 -17.03 -22.59
C GLY A 36 2.36 -16.24 -23.62
N THR A 37 1.58 -15.25 -23.16
CA THR A 37 0.69 -14.45 -24.02
C THR A 37 0.90 -12.94 -23.80
N PRO A 38 2.09 -12.39 -24.14
CA PRO A 38 2.38 -10.99 -23.92
C PRO A 38 1.35 -10.09 -24.63
N TYR A 39 0.90 -9.05 -23.91
CA TYR A 39 -0.11 -8.08 -24.36
C TYR A 39 -1.52 -8.60 -24.64
N ALA A 40 -1.84 -9.85 -24.24
CA ALA A 40 -3.18 -10.41 -24.45
C ALA A 40 -4.30 -9.70 -23.65
N PHE A 41 -3.92 -8.96 -22.60
CA PHE A 41 -4.85 -8.29 -21.69
C PHE A 41 -4.74 -6.76 -21.70
N LEU A 42 -4.11 -6.18 -22.71
CA LEU A 42 -3.91 -4.72 -22.83
C LEU A 42 -5.20 -3.91 -22.69
N GLU A 43 -6.26 -4.36 -23.36
CA GLU A 43 -7.57 -3.70 -23.37
C GLU A 43 -8.61 -4.53 -22.61
N LYS A 44 -8.19 -5.20 -21.54
CA LYS A 44 -9.07 -6.01 -20.70
C LYS A 44 -9.03 -5.56 -19.25
N SER A 45 -10.17 -5.74 -18.59
CA SER A 45 -10.29 -5.48 -17.15
C SER A 45 -9.69 -6.65 -16.38
N VAL A 46 -8.56 -6.43 -15.71
CA VAL A 46 -7.84 -7.47 -14.95
C VAL A 46 -7.88 -7.16 -13.45
N TRP A 47 -8.32 -8.15 -12.68
CA TRP A 47 -8.44 -8.05 -11.23
C TRP A 47 -7.77 -9.25 -10.55
N ASN A 48 -7.24 -9.03 -9.35
CA ASN A 48 -6.70 -10.07 -8.48
C ASN A 48 -7.52 -10.17 -7.20
N GLY A 49 -7.87 -11.38 -6.81
CA GLY A 49 -8.59 -11.68 -5.57
C GLY A 49 -7.77 -12.55 -4.61
N SER A 50 -8.37 -12.90 -3.49
CA SER A 50 -7.72 -13.75 -2.49
C SER A 50 -7.21 -15.07 -3.10
N GLY A 51 -6.12 -15.58 -2.55
CA GLY A 51 -5.48 -16.80 -3.03
C GLY A 51 -4.80 -16.64 -4.39
N ASN A 52 -4.47 -15.41 -4.81
CA ASN A 52 -3.86 -15.09 -6.11
C ASN A 52 -4.70 -15.57 -7.30
N HIS A 53 -6.01 -15.44 -7.19
CA HIS A 53 -6.91 -15.71 -8.29
C HIS A 53 -7.04 -14.48 -9.19
N TYR A 54 -6.74 -14.63 -10.47
CA TYR A 54 -6.88 -13.57 -11.45
C TYR A 54 -8.17 -13.69 -12.24
N TYR A 55 -8.78 -12.56 -12.52
CA TYR A 55 -10.03 -12.42 -13.28
C TYR A 55 -9.78 -11.47 -14.45
N VAL A 56 -10.10 -11.92 -15.65
CA VAL A 56 -10.03 -11.13 -16.88
C VAL A 56 -11.45 -10.98 -17.42
N ASP A 57 -11.91 -9.74 -17.60
CA ASP A 57 -13.30 -9.41 -17.98
C ASP A 57 -14.34 -10.14 -17.12
N GLY A 58 -14.07 -10.27 -15.83
CA GLY A 58 -14.93 -10.93 -14.85
C GLY A 58 -14.92 -12.46 -14.90
N LYS A 59 -14.06 -13.08 -15.71
CA LYS A 59 -13.88 -14.55 -15.76
C LYS A 59 -12.56 -14.92 -15.10
N ARG A 60 -12.60 -15.90 -14.20
CA ARG A 60 -11.38 -16.44 -13.59
C ARG A 60 -10.54 -17.13 -14.66
N ILE A 61 -9.26 -16.79 -14.70
CA ILE A 61 -8.28 -17.48 -15.54
C ILE A 61 -7.62 -18.64 -14.81
N PRO A 62 -7.22 -19.72 -15.52
CA PRO A 62 -6.50 -20.86 -14.95
C PRO A 62 -5.04 -20.45 -14.64
N PHE A 63 -4.80 -19.86 -13.49
CA PHE A 63 -3.49 -19.52 -12.98
C PHE A 63 -3.31 -20.11 -11.57
N SER A 64 -2.18 -20.77 -11.33
CA SER A 64 -1.82 -21.31 -10.02
C SER A 64 -0.39 -20.90 -9.66
N VAL A 65 -0.20 -20.49 -8.41
CA VAL A 65 1.14 -20.21 -7.88
C VAL A 65 2.04 -21.45 -7.93
N LYS A 66 1.46 -22.66 -7.99
CA LYS A 66 2.23 -23.91 -8.16
C LYS A 66 2.92 -23.96 -9.51
N ASP A 67 2.33 -23.39 -10.55
CA ASP A 67 2.86 -23.36 -11.90
C ASP A 67 4.14 -22.53 -12.00
N LEU A 68 4.31 -21.56 -11.06
CA LEU A 68 5.52 -20.73 -10.96
C LEU A 68 6.79 -21.54 -10.67
N LYS A 69 6.67 -22.70 -10.02
CA LYS A 69 7.83 -23.57 -9.71
C LYS A 69 8.48 -24.17 -10.97
N GLN A 70 7.76 -24.22 -12.07
CA GLN A 70 8.21 -24.78 -13.33
C GLN A 70 8.71 -23.71 -14.31
N LEU A 71 8.56 -22.41 -13.95
CA LEU A 71 8.96 -21.32 -14.81
C LEU A 71 10.46 -21.09 -14.79
N ASN A 72 11.00 -20.84 -15.96
CA ASN A 72 12.34 -20.27 -16.08
C ASN A 72 12.26 -18.77 -15.78
N ILE A 73 12.59 -18.41 -14.51
CA ILE A 73 12.51 -17.04 -14.01
C ILE A 73 13.40 -16.08 -14.81
N ASP A 74 14.58 -16.53 -15.23
CA ASP A 74 15.52 -15.69 -15.97
C ASP A 74 14.95 -15.35 -17.34
N LYS A 75 14.34 -16.32 -18.02
CA LYS A 75 13.66 -16.07 -19.29
C LYS A 75 12.49 -15.08 -19.14
N VAL A 76 11.68 -15.22 -18.09
CA VAL A 76 10.58 -14.26 -17.82
C VAL A 76 11.13 -12.86 -17.54
N ARG A 77 12.25 -12.76 -16.82
CA ARG A 77 12.91 -11.48 -16.52
C ARG A 77 13.46 -10.82 -17.79
N GLU A 78 14.12 -11.58 -18.66
CA GLU A 78 14.60 -11.07 -19.95
C GLU A 78 13.46 -10.58 -20.85
N GLU A 79 12.39 -11.35 -20.94
CA GLU A 79 11.19 -10.94 -21.69
C GLU A 79 10.55 -9.69 -21.09
N TYR A 80 10.43 -9.60 -19.76
CA TYR A 80 9.90 -8.43 -19.08
C TYR A 80 10.71 -7.17 -19.43
N GLN A 81 12.04 -7.25 -19.43
CA GLN A 81 12.92 -6.12 -19.81
C GLN A 81 12.69 -5.64 -21.24
N LYS A 82 12.41 -6.56 -22.18
CA LYS A 82 12.12 -6.21 -23.60
C LYS A 82 10.80 -5.41 -23.75
N TYR A 83 9.85 -5.65 -22.87
CA TYR A 83 8.52 -5.05 -22.93
C TYR A 83 8.34 -3.90 -21.95
N GLN A 84 9.22 -3.76 -20.96
CA GLN A 84 9.20 -2.69 -19.99
C GLN A 84 9.37 -1.31 -20.67
N GLY A 85 8.60 -0.31 -20.23
CA GLY A 85 8.67 1.06 -20.77
C GLY A 85 7.85 1.31 -22.03
N LYS A 86 7.19 0.30 -22.62
CA LYS A 86 6.18 0.54 -23.65
C LYS A 86 4.92 1.07 -22.98
N ASN A 87 4.30 2.10 -23.56
CA ASN A 87 3.09 2.71 -23.01
C ASN A 87 1.91 1.72 -23.09
N THR A 88 1.72 0.94 -22.03
CA THR A 88 0.69 -0.10 -21.90
C THR A 88 -0.34 0.22 -20.83
N ASP A 89 -0.28 1.43 -20.25
CA ASP A 89 -1.08 1.86 -19.10
C ASP A 89 -2.31 2.72 -19.48
N ARG A 90 -2.43 3.14 -20.74
CA ARG A 90 -3.51 4.00 -21.21
C ARG A 90 -4.89 3.45 -20.86
N TYR A 91 -5.19 2.22 -21.26
CA TYR A 91 -6.48 1.59 -21.00
C TYR A 91 -6.74 1.44 -19.49
N PHE A 92 -5.73 1.08 -18.72
CA PHE A 92 -5.84 0.99 -17.27
C PHE A 92 -6.21 2.33 -16.65
N LYS A 93 -5.57 3.43 -17.04
CA LYS A 93 -5.87 4.78 -16.57
C LYS A 93 -7.31 5.18 -16.91
N GLU A 94 -7.72 5.00 -18.16
CA GLU A 94 -9.08 5.27 -18.61
C GLU A 94 -10.13 4.47 -17.79
N GLN A 95 -9.85 3.19 -17.52
CA GLN A 95 -10.75 2.36 -16.72
C GLN A 95 -10.78 2.78 -15.23
N MET A 96 -9.67 3.23 -14.67
CA MET A 96 -9.63 3.75 -13.31
C MET A 96 -10.40 5.07 -13.17
N GLU A 97 -10.30 5.95 -14.13
CA GLU A 97 -11.09 7.19 -14.17
C GLU A 97 -12.58 6.90 -14.23
N ILE A 98 -13.00 5.99 -15.12
CA ILE A 98 -14.40 5.53 -15.22
C ILE A 98 -14.87 4.89 -13.90
N PHE A 99 -14.02 4.07 -13.27
CA PHE A 99 -14.34 3.42 -11.99
C PHE A 99 -14.53 4.45 -10.87
N LEU A 100 -13.66 5.44 -10.77
CA LEU A 100 -13.77 6.51 -9.78
C LEU A 100 -15.03 7.35 -10.03
N GLN A 101 -15.29 7.70 -11.27
CA GLN A 101 -16.48 8.46 -11.67
C GLN A 101 -17.78 7.70 -11.37
N ALA A 102 -17.81 6.37 -11.66
CA ALA A 102 -18.96 5.52 -11.41
C ALA A 102 -19.25 5.28 -9.91
N ASN A 103 -18.25 5.49 -9.04
CA ASN A 103 -18.37 5.30 -7.60
C ASN A 103 -18.18 6.61 -6.81
N ARG A 104 -18.29 7.75 -7.47
CA ARG A 104 -17.96 9.05 -6.91
C ARG A 104 -18.71 9.36 -5.62
N GLU A 105 -20.01 9.19 -5.60
CA GLU A 105 -20.85 9.45 -4.43
C GLU A 105 -20.42 8.59 -3.23
N ARG A 106 -20.13 7.30 -3.49
CA ARG A 106 -19.67 6.41 -2.41
C ARG A 106 -18.27 6.77 -1.93
N TYR A 107 -17.39 7.15 -2.85
CA TYR A 107 -16.04 7.61 -2.51
C TYR A 107 -16.10 8.87 -1.65
N GLU A 108 -16.87 9.87 -2.06
CA GLU A 108 -17.04 11.13 -1.33
C GLU A 108 -17.63 10.89 0.08
N ALA A 109 -18.65 10.02 0.19
CA ALA A 109 -19.25 9.67 1.48
C ALA A 109 -18.24 8.97 2.42
N LEU A 110 -17.37 8.08 1.89
CA LEU A 110 -16.33 7.42 2.69
C LEU A 110 -15.26 8.40 3.17
N VAL A 111 -14.90 9.37 2.32
CA VAL A 111 -13.93 10.41 2.70
C VAL A 111 -14.50 11.31 3.77
N GLU A 112 -15.76 11.73 3.63
CA GLU A 112 -16.45 12.57 4.61
C GLU A 112 -16.57 11.87 5.97
N GLU A 113 -16.98 10.60 5.97
CA GLU A 113 -17.05 9.76 7.18
C GLU A 113 -15.67 9.67 7.88
N ALA A 114 -14.60 9.47 7.11
CA ALA A 114 -13.24 9.42 7.63
C ALA A 114 -12.78 10.77 8.18
N ASP A 115 -13.06 11.85 7.48
CA ASP A 115 -12.73 13.22 7.88
C ASP A 115 -13.45 13.62 9.19
N GLU A 116 -14.73 13.31 9.30
CA GLU A 116 -15.50 13.55 10.53
C GLU A 116 -14.96 12.74 11.71
N TYR A 117 -14.66 11.45 11.48
CA TYR A 117 -14.07 10.59 12.49
C TYR A 117 -12.72 11.13 12.97
N ILE A 118 -11.82 11.50 12.05
CA ILE A 118 -10.49 12.02 12.37
C ILE A 118 -10.61 13.33 13.17
N ARG A 119 -11.45 14.28 12.73
CA ARG A 119 -11.66 15.55 13.45
C ARG A 119 -12.22 15.35 14.84
N ARG A 120 -13.19 14.45 14.98
CA ARG A 120 -13.81 14.15 16.29
C ARG A 120 -12.79 13.57 17.26
N VAL A 121 -12.00 12.59 16.85
CA VAL A 121 -10.99 11.97 17.72
C VAL A 121 -9.85 12.94 18.02
N ALA A 122 -9.45 13.75 17.05
CA ALA A 122 -8.38 14.72 17.23
C ALA A 122 -8.75 15.90 18.13
N ALA A 123 -10.04 16.19 18.31
CA ALA A 123 -10.52 17.33 19.11
C ALA A 123 -10.08 17.28 20.58
N ASP A 124 -9.85 16.10 21.12
CA ASP A 124 -9.45 15.89 22.52
C ASP A 124 -7.93 15.97 22.73
N TYR A 125 -7.14 16.15 21.66
CA TYR A 125 -5.69 16.15 21.72
C TYR A 125 -5.08 17.43 21.15
N ASN A 126 -3.95 17.86 21.73
CA ASN A 126 -3.16 18.91 21.11
C ASN A 126 -2.46 18.39 19.84
N PHE A 127 -2.29 19.27 18.87
CA PHE A 127 -1.61 18.91 17.61
C PHE A 127 -0.23 18.27 17.81
N MET A 128 0.51 18.70 18.84
CA MET A 128 1.83 18.15 19.21
C MET A 128 1.76 16.82 19.96
N GLU A 129 0.59 16.25 20.16
CA GLU A 129 0.35 14.95 20.80
C GLU A 129 -0.12 13.91 19.79
N MET A 130 -0.08 14.25 18.50
CA MET A 130 -0.55 13.40 17.42
C MET A 130 0.58 12.99 16.47
N PHE A 131 0.47 11.80 15.91
CA PHE A 131 1.32 11.41 14.78
C PHE A 131 0.66 10.35 13.90
N VAL A 132 1.15 10.24 12.67
CA VAL A 132 0.78 9.20 11.72
C VAL A 132 1.85 8.10 11.75
N SER A 133 1.46 6.86 11.99
CA SER A 133 2.33 5.69 11.81
C SER A 133 2.44 5.40 10.31
N PHE A 134 3.60 5.74 9.73
CA PHE A 134 3.81 5.73 8.29
C PHE A 134 4.76 4.60 7.89
N SER A 135 4.26 3.63 7.15
CA SER A 135 5.05 2.48 6.68
C SER A 135 5.53 2.61 5.23
N GLY A 136 5.11 3.66 4.52
CA GLY A 136 5.34 3.80 3.08
C GLY A 136 4.50 2.84 2.21
N GLY A 137 3.58 2.09 2.81
CA GLY A 137 2.59 1.27 2.09
C GLY A 137 1.33 2.05 1.73
N LYS A 138 0.48 1.46 0.88
CA LYS A 138 -0.74 2.09 0.37
C LYS A 138 -1.68 2.58 1.49
N ASP A 139 -1.89 1.77 2.53
CA ASP A 139 -2.83 2.08 3.59
C ASP A 139 -2.33 3.26 4.45
N SER A 140 -1.06 3.26 4.83
CA SER A 140 -0.45 4.37 5.58
C SER A 140 -0.38 5.67 4.77
N THR A 141 -0.27 5.59 3.45
CA THR A 141 -0.32 6.76 2.55
C THR A 141 -1.72 7.36 2.50
N VAL A 142 -2.75 6.52 2.39
CA VAL A 142 -4.15 6.99 2.44
C VAL A 142 -4.46 7.63 3.79
N VAL A 143 -4.04 7.01 4.90
CA VAL A 143 -4.22 7.59 6.25
C VAL A 143 -3.49 8.94 6.37
N SER A 144 -2.27 9.04 5.86
CA SER A 144 -1.51 10.29 5.83
C SER A 144 -2.27 11.41 5.12
N ASP A 145 -2.80 11.15 3.93
CA ASP A 145 -3.57 12.11 3.13
C ASP A 145 -4.86 12.52 3.86
N LEU A 146 -5.63 11.55 4.37
CA LEU A 146 -6.87 11.82 5.09
C LEU A 146 -6.63 12.67 6.36
N VAL A 147 -5.63 12.33 7.15
CA VAL A 147 -5.30 13.06 8.39
C VAL A 147 -4.87 14.49 8.08
N MET A 148 -3.98 14.69 7.11
CA MET A 148 -3.53 16.03 6.73
C MET A 148 -4.70 16.90 6.22
N ARG A 149 -5.60 16.32 5.42
CA ARG A 149 -6.79 17.02 4.91
C ARG A 149 -7.81 17.32 6.01
N ALA A 150 -8.16 16.33 6.82
CA ALA A 150 -9.15 16.47 7.88
C ALA A 150 -8.74 17.52 8.92
N LEU A 151 -7.45 17.57 9.28
CA LEU A 151 -6.92 18.57 10.22
C LEU A 151 -6.55 19.90 9.55
N GLY A 152 -6.57 19.99 8.22
CA GLY A 152 -6.16 21.18 7.48
C GLY A 152 -4.69 21.57 7.73
N ASN A 153 -3.86 20.63 8.15
CA ASN A 153 -2.49 20.90 8.56
C ASN A 153 -1.51 19.84 8.05
N PRO A 154 -0.63 20.19 7.08
CA PRO A 154 0.36 19.25 6.54
C PRO A 154 1.53 18.96 7.51
N LYS A 155 1.64 19.70 8.63
CA LYS A 155 2.74 19.56 9.60
C LYS A 155 2.53 18.44 10.62
N VAL A 156 1.53 17.58 10.43
CA VAL A 156 1.35 16.39 11.29
C VAL A 156 2.59 15.52 11.24
N LEU A 157 3.10 15.17 12.42
CA LEU A 157 4.27 14.31 12.54
C LEU A 157 4.00 12.93 11.95
N HIS A 158 4.94 12.43 11.15
CA HIS A 158 4.95 11.06 10.65
C HIS A 158 6.13 10.30 11.24
N ILE A 159 5.90 9.07 11.67
CA ILE A 159 6.97 8.18 12.16
C ILE A 159 7.06 6.98 11.22
N PHE A 160 8.16 6.89 10.49
CA PHE A 160 8.49 5.74 9.63
C PHE A 160 9.34 4.75 10.42
N GLY A 161 8.83 3.53 10.63
CA GLY A 161 9.57 2.45 11.28
C GLY A 161 10.43 1.71 10.26
N ASP A 162 11.74 1.96 10.29
CA ASP A 162 12.71 1.29 9.43
C ASP A 162 13.26 0.03 10.13
N THR A 163 12.97 -1.12 9.52
CA THR A 163 13.42 -2.42 10.01
C THR A 163 14.80 -2.83 9.48
N THR A 164 15.43 -1.99 8.64
CA THR A 164 16.64 -2.28 7.87
C THR A 164 16.49 -3.41 6.85
N LEU A 165 15.27 -3.92 6.67
CA LEU A 165 14.91 -4.99 5.73
C LEU A 165 13.73 -4.59 4.82
N GLU A 166 13.50 -3.28 4.66
CA GLU A 166 12.48 -2.80 3.75
C GLU A 166 12.89 -3.02 2.29
N PHE A 167 11.90 -3.23 1.42
CA PHE A 167 12.19 -3.30 -0.01
C PHE A 167 12.78 -1.97 -0.52
N PRO A 168 13.69 -2.01 -1.50
CA PRO A 168 14.25 -0.79 -2.10
C PRO A 168 13.19 0.22 -2.54
N PHE A 169 12.09 -0.26 -3.13
CA PHE A 169 10.96 0.56 -3.54
C PHE A 169 10.28 1.30 -2.37
N THR A 170 10.28 0.73 -1.16
CA THR A 170 9.75 1.39 0.04
C THR A 170 10.62 2.59 0.40
N TYR A 171 11.94 2.44 0.39
CA TYR A 171 12.87 3.55 0.65
C TYR A 171 12.75 4.65 -0.41
N GLU A 172 12.67 4.28 -1.69
CA GLU A 172 12.47 5.23 -2.79
C GLU A 172 11.15 5.99 -2.63
N TYR A 173 10.08 5.30 -2.26
CA TYR A 173 8.80 5.92 -2.01
C TYR A 173 8.84 6.89 -0.82
N VAL A 174 9.38 6.49 0.31
CA VAL A 174 9.52 7.36 1.49
C VAL A 174 10.38 8.60 1.17
N LYS A 175 11.45 8.43 0.39
CA LYS A 175 12.28 9.55 -0.07
C LYS A 175 11.48 10.51 -0.95
N ARG A 176 10.74 9.99 -1.92
CA ARG A 176 9.86 10.78 -2.79
C ARG A 176 8.77 11.49 -1.99
N PHE A 177 8.10 10.80 -1.08
CA PHE A 177 7.09 11.38 -0.19
C PHE A 177 7.64 12.60 0.58
N LYS A 178 8.85 12.50 1.15
CA LYS A 178 9.50 13.63 1.83
C LYS A 178 9.78 14.82 0.89
N GLN A 179 10.08 14.55 -0.37
CA GLN A 179 10.33 15.60 -1.38
C GLN A 179 9.03 16.27 -1.84
N GLU A 180 7.97 15.49 -2.02
CA GLU A 180 6.65 15.98 -2.46
C GLU A 180 5.90 16.69 -1.32
N HIS A 181 6.18 16.34 -0.06
CA HIS A 181 5.58 16.91 1.14
C HIS A 181 6.62 17.57 2.07
N PRO A 182 7.30 18.64 1.63
CA PRO A 182 8.42 19.23 2.39
C PRO A 182 8.00 19.83 3.73
N GLN A 183 6.71 20.13 3.92
CA GLN A 183 6.19 20.67 5.17
C GLN A 183 5.86 19.57 6.20
N THR A 184 5.78 18.30 5.76
CA THR A 184 5.41 17.17 6.60
C THR A 184 6.65 16.58 7.26
N PRO A 185 6.78 16.67 8.59
CA PRO A 185 7.91 16.09 9.29
C PRO A 185 7.81 14.56 9.29
N VAL A 186 8.79 13.89 8.71
CA VAL A 186 8.87 12.41 8.68
C VAL A 186 10.14 11.98 9.41
N ILE A 187 9.97 11.45 10.61
CA ILE A 187 11.06 10.91 11.44
C ILE A 187 11.21 9.41 11.16
N THR A 188 12.44 8.97 10.94
CA THR A 188 12.76 7.55 10.79
C THR A 188 13.13 6.95 12.14
N ALA A 189 12.35 5.98 12.59
CA ALA A 189 12.63 5.18 13.79
C ALA A 189 13.34 3.89 13.37
N CYS A 190 14.63 3.79 13.65
CA CYS A 190 15.45 2.60 13.35
C CYS A 190 16.27 2.15 14.55
N ASN A 191 16.69 0.89 14.53
CA ASN A 191 17.72 0.42 15.45
C ASN A 191 19.09 0.91 14.95
N LYS A 192 19.78 1.73 15.76
CA LYS A 192 21.08 2.29 15.40
C LYS A 192 22.25 1.42 15.85
N GLU A 193 22.00 0.40 16.65
CA GLU A 193 23.05 -0.42 17.26
C GLU A 193 23.40 -1.60 16.35
N LYS A 194 22.39 -2.25 15.77
CA LYS A 194 22.55 -3.44 14.92
C LYS A 194 21.49 -3.47 13.83
N ASP A 195 21.89 -3.90 12.65
CA ASP A 195 20.97 -4.16 11.57
C ASP A 195 20.36 -5.58 11.64
N PHE A 196 19.44 -5.88 10.72
CA PHE A 196 18.75 -7.16 10.69
C PHE A 196 19.71 -8.32 10.43
N GLU A 197 20.68 -8.15 9.54
CA GLU A 197 21.62 -9.20 9.15
C GLU A 197 22.56 -9.55 10.32
N GLU A 198 23.08 -8.53 11.02
CA GLU A 198 23.92 -8.73 12.21
C GLU A 198 23.19 -9.52 13.30
N LEU A 199 21.90 -9.20 13.55
CA LEU A 199 21.12 -9.95 14.53
C LEU A 199 20.82 -11.38 14.07
N CYS A 200 20.56 -11.61 12.78
CA CYS A 200 20.44 -12.96 12.24
C CYS A 200 21.72 -13.81 12.47
N ARG A 201 22.89 -13.20 12.31
CA ARG A 201 24.17 -13.87 12.58
C ARG A 201 24.36 -14.22 14.06
N MET A 202 23.87 -13.38 14.96
CA MET A 202 24.07 -13.55 16.41
C MET A 202 23.10 -14.55 17.04
N ILE A 203 21.83 -14.47 16.69
CA ILE A 203 20.73 -15.22 17.37
C ILE A 203 19.92 -16.11 16.41
N GLY A 204 20.30 -16.15 15.15
CA GLY A 204 19.60 -16.88 14.10
C GLY A 204 18.45 -16.09 13.49
N PRO A 205 17.94 -16.54 12.31
CA PRO A 205 16.83 -15.88 11.62
C PRO A 205 15.54 -15.94 12.47
N PRO A 206 14.68 -14.92 12.37
CA PRO A 206 13.41 -14.93 13.08
C PRO A 206 12.51 -16.06 12.57
N SER A 207 11.69 -16.59 13.47
CA SER A 207 10.73 -17.62 13.16
C SER A 207 9.32 -17.22 13.59
N ARG A 208 8.33 -18.05 13.25
CA ARG A 208 6.94 -17.82 13.69
C ARG A 208 6.80 -17.78 15.22
N VAL A 209 7.62 -18.53 15.93
CA VAL A 209 7.62 -18.59 17.40
C VAL A 209 8.54 -17.52 18.00
N MET A 210 9.69 -17.28 17.39
CA MET A 210 10.68 -16.31 17.87
C MET A 210 10.72 -15.08 16.96
N ARG A 211 9.83 -14.15 17.24
CA ARG A 211 9.60 -12.93 16.44
C ARG A 211 10.41 -11.72 16.94
N TRP A 212 11.67 -11.93 17.26
CA TRP A 212 12.56 -10.86 17.77
C TRP A 212 12.63 -9.66 16.81
N CYS A 213 12.52 -9.88 15.50
CA CYS A 213 12.52 -8.80 14.52
C CYS A 213 11.40 -7.76 14.76
N CYS A 214 10.21 -8.21 15.14
CA CYS A 214 9.12 -7.28 15.46
C CYS A 214 9.44 -6.47 16.70
N THR A 215 9.98 -7.12 17.75
CA THR A 215 10.28 -6.46 19.04
C THR A 215 11.44 -5.49 18.91
N VAL A 216 12.53 -5.88 18.23
CA VAL A 216 13.76 -5.08 18.15
C VAL A 216 13.64 -3.95 17.14
N PHE A 217 13.19 -4.24 15.93
CA PHE A 217 13.22 -3.25 14.83
C PHE A 217 11.93 -2.45 14.72
N LYS A 218 10.79 -3.09 14.83
CA LYS A 218 9.52 -2.39 14.62
C LYS A 218 9.03 -1.75 15.92
N THR A 219 8.62 -2.56 16.89
CA THR A 219 8.01 -2.06 18.12
C THR A 219 9.02 -1.30 19.00
N GLY A 220 10.20 -1.84 19.22
CA GLY A 220 11.19 -1.25 20.11
C GLY A 220 11.74 0.08 19.59
N SER A 221 12.07 0.16 18.30
CA SER A 221 12.57 1.39 17.69
C SER A 221 11.53 2.50 17.67
N ILE A 222 10.28 2.15 17.31
CA ILE A 222 9.17 3.11 17.33
C ILE A 222 8.89 3.58 18.75
N GLN A 223 8.85 2.68 19.75
CA GLN A 223 8.63 3.04 21.16
C GLN A 223 9.73 3.95 21.72
N LYS A 224 11.01 3.66 21.41
CA LYS A 224 12.13 4.55 21.80
C LYS A 224 11.95 5.95 21.20
N THR A 225 11.58 6.04 19.94
CA THR A 225 11.32 7.30 19.24
C THR A 225 10.15 8.05 19.86
N ILE A 226 9.01 7.38 20.09
CA ILE A 226 7.83 7.97 20.73
C ILE A 226 8.17 8.49 22.13
N LYS A 227 8.84 7.69 22.97
CA LYS A 227 9.27 8.11 24.32
C LYS A 227 10.20 9.31 24.29
N SER A 228 11.03 9.45 23.27
CA SER A 228 11.92 10.60 23.12
C SER A 228 11.17 11.86 22.71
N LEU A 229 10.20 11.75 21.78
CA LEU A 229 9.46 12.88 21.24
C LEU A 229 8.35 13.37 22.17
N PHE A 230 7.72 12.47 22.90
CA PHE A 230 6.54 12.75 23.73
C PHE A 230 6.80 12.55 25.23
N ARG A 231 8.02 12.86 25.70
CA ARG A 231 8.49 12.59 27.09
C ARG A 231 7.55 13.06 28.19
N ASN A 232 6.89 14.21 27.99
CA ASN A 232 6.08 14.88 29.00
C ASN A 232 4.59 14.78 28.68
N LYS A 233 4.17 13.79 27.86
CA LYS A 233 2.80 13.59 27.48
C LYS A 233 2.25 12.34 28.12
N GLU A 234 1.08 12.47 28.75
CA GLU A 234 0.39 11.34 29.38
C GLU A 234 -0.29 10.46 28.34
N GLU A 235 -0.87 11.10 27.31
CA GLU A 235 -1.54 10.43 26.21
C GLU A 235 -1.06 10.97 24.86
N ILE A 236 -1.08 10.12 23.85
CA ILE A 236 -0.76 10.48 22.46
C ILE A 236 -1.74 9.80 21.52
N LEU A 237 -2.11 10.51 20.47
CA LEU A 237 -2.98 9.99 19.42
C LEU A 237 -2.15 9.49 18.24
N THR A 238 -2.37 8.24 17.87
CA THR A 238 -1.72 7.61 16.72
C THR A 238 -2.74 7.28 15.63
N PHE A 239 -2.53 7.79 14.42
CA PHE A 239 -3.28 7.39 13.23
C PHE A 239 -2.53 6.30 12.48
N TYR A 240 -3.21 5.18 12.18
CA TYR A 240 -2.65 4.09 11.38
C TYR A 240 -3.74 3.37 10.58
N GLY A 241 -3.36 2.82 9.43
CA GLY A 241 -4.24 2.01 8.58
C GLY A 241 -4.15 0.52 8.95
N ILE A 242 -5.31 -0.13 8.98
CA ILE A 242 -5.46 -1.56 9.24
C ILE A 242 -5.96 -2.26 7.96
#